data_01dc32122b71f6a9681c6e6c23931ec0
#
_entry.id   01dc32122b71f6a9681c6e6c23931ec0
#
_cell.length_a   1.000
_cell.length_b   1.000
_cell.length_c   1.000
_cell.angle_alpha   90.00
_cell.angle_beta   90.00
_cell.angle_gamma   90.00
#
_symmetry.space_group_name_H-M   'P 1'
#
loop_
_entity.id
_entity.type
_entity.pdbx_description
1 polymer ?
#
loop_
_entity_poly.entity_id
_entity_poly.type
_entity_poly.pdbx_seq_one_letter_code
_entity_poly.pdbx_strand_id
1 'polypeptide(L)'
;MKVKKKSKYEGNLTTISNLKSRCSEAYRNARTNIQFSNLDKNLDVIAITSSRQNEGKSTIVSNIGAIFGNLENKNILIIDCDLRNPSIHRMFGVSNTLGLTDVLIGSKSFSQCVHNTKVKNLKVLTTGNIPDNPAEILNSNKMRSFVEDMKKEFDYIFIDTPPIGVVSDAGIVSTYSDGIILVTASNEIDENIVKATKERLKKVNANLIGCILNKFDYKEHNEYEYYGYYYYSEDGNKRRKKKHK
;
A
#
# COMPACT_ATOMS: atom_id res chain seq x y z
N MET A 1 -22.84 21.05 -21.45
CA MET A 1 -21.96 20.86 -20.24
C MET A 1 -21.87 19.39 -19.95
N LYS A 2 -20.73 18.71 -20.25
CA LYS A 2 -20.53 17.30 -19.92
C LYS A 2 -20.17 17.21 -18.43
N VAL A 3 -21.07 16.67 -17.62
CA VAL A 3 -20.79 16.32 -16.22
C VAL A 3 -19.67 15.27 -16.25
N LYS A 4 -18.46 15.63 -15.84
CA LYS A 4 -17.37 14.68 -15.62
C LYS A 4 -17.86 13.67 -14.59
N LYS A 5 -18.04 12.39 -14.99
CA LYS A 5 -18.24 11.29 -14.04
C LYS A 5 -17.06 11.32 -13.07
N LYS A 6 -17.33 11.62 -11.80
CA LYS A 6 -16.32 11.46 -10.73
C LYS A 6 -15.77 10.04 -10.83
N SER A 7 -14.47 9.90 -10.90
CA SER A 7 -13.82 8.60 -10.88
C SER A 7 -14.22 7.88 -9.59
N LYS A 8 -14.54 6.59 -9.68
CA LYS A 8 -14.98 5.74 -8.56
C LYS A 8 -13.94 5.69 -7.41
N TYR A 9 -12.76 6.26 -7.62
CA TYR A 9 -11.58 6.19 -6.76
C TYR A 9 -11.16 7.55 -6.17
N GLU A 10 -11.83 8.66 -6.54
CA GLU A 10 -11.46 9.98 -6.02
C GLU A 10 -11.65 10.06 -4.49
N GLY A 11 -10.55 9.90 -3.77
CA GLY A 11 -10.44 10.29 -2.35
C GLY A 11 -11.20 9.43 -1.34
N ASN A 12 -11.60 8.20 -1.67
CA ASN A 12 -12.44 7.38 -0.79
C ASN A 12 -11.67 6.16 -0.23
N LEU A 13 -10.64 6.45 0.56
CA LEU A 13 -9.94 5.39 1.30
C LEU A 13 -10.85 4.84 2.40
N THR A 14 -11.07 3.54 2.41
CA THR A 14 -11.97 2.87 3.37
C THR A 14 -11.53 3.12 4.81
N THR A 15 -10.22 3.15 5.06
CA THR A 15 -9.62 3.42 6.37
C THR A 15 -9.84 4.87 6.86
N ILE A 16 -10.31 5.77 6.01
CA ILE A 16 -10.67 7.16 6.35
C ILE A 16 -12.18 7.32 6.37
N SER A 17 -12.87 6.83 5.33
CA SER A 17 -14.31 7.09 5.13
C SER A 17 -15.22 6.17 5.95
N ASN A 18 -14.77 4.97 6.32
CA ASN A 18 -15.56 3.98 7.06
C ASN A 18 -14.71 3.23 8.09
N LEU A 19 -14.38 3.94 9.16
CA LEU A 19 -13.49 3.44 10.24
C LEU A 19 -14.00 2.18 10.95
N LYS A 20 -15.32 1.93 10.97
CA LYS A 20 -15.95 0.78 11.65
C LYS A 20 -16.21 -0.39 10.71
N SER A 21 -15.79 -0.33 9.46
CA SER A 21 -15.98 -1.43 8.52
C SER A 21 -15.06 -2.62 8.83
N ARG A 22 -15.50 -3.84 8.47
CA ARG A 22 -14.66 -5.05 8.50
C ARG A 22 -13.36 -4.86 7.70
N CYS A 23 -13.43 -4.14 6.59
CA CYS A 23 -12.27 -3.81 5.77
C CYS A 23 -11.26 -2.94 6.55
N SER A 24 -11.74 -1.91 7.28
CA SER A 24 -10.86 -1.07 8.10
C SER A 24 -10.22 -1.86 9.25
N GLU A 25 -10.94 -2.85 9.80
CA GLU A 25 -10.37 -3.75 10.81
C GLU A 25 -9.28 -4.65 10.23
N ALA A 26 -9.50 -5.20 9.03
CA ALA A 26 -8.47 -5.97 8.33
C ALA A 26 -7.19 -5.16 8.09
N TYR A 27 -7.31 -3.87 7.76
CA TYR A 27 -6.14 -2.99 7.64
C TYR A 27 -5.46 -2.70 9.00
N ARG A 28 -6.22 -2.59 10.11
CA ARG A 28 -5.63 -2.48 11.45
C ARG A 28 -4.83 -3.73 11.81
N ASN A 29 -5.37 -4.91 11.51
CA ASN A 29 -4.67 -6.18 11.71
C ASN A 29 -3.41 -6.27 10.84
N ALA A 30 -3.48 -5.86 9.57
CA ALA A 30 -2.32 -5.80 8.69
C ALA A 30 -1.24 -4.86 9.24
N ARG A 31 -1.62 -3.66 9.74
CA ARG A 31 -0.69 -2.74 10.41
C ARG A 31 -0.01 -3.42 11.60
N THR A 32 -0.79 -4.04 12.48
CA THR A 32 -0.26 -4.72 13.67
C THR A 32 0.73 -5.81 13.28
N ASN A 33 0.42 -6.62 12.26
CA ASN A 33 1.32 -7.66 11.77
C ASN A 33 2.62 -7.09 11.19
N ILE A 34 2.54 -5.97 10.45
CA ILE A 34 3.73 -5.28 9.94
C ILE A 34 4.59 -4.75 11.09
N GLN A 35 3.96 -4.13 12.12
CA GLN A 35 4.68 -3.64 13.29
C GLN A 35 5.35 -4.77 14.08
N PHE A 36 4.69 -5.92 14.25
CA PHE A 36 5.30 -7.09 14.89
C PHE A 36 6.48 -7.65 14.07
N SER A 37 6.37 -7.68 12.74
CA SER A 37 7.47 -8.09 11.86
C SER A 37 8.67 -7.15 11.96
N ASN A 38 8.49 -5.94 12.45
CA ASN A 38 9.53 -4.92 12.62
C ASN A 38 10.22 -4.94 14.00
N LEU A 39 9.71 -5.71 14.98
CA LEU A 39 10.28 -5.71 16.35
C LEU A 39 11.75 -6.12 16.40
N ASP A 40 12.16 -7.05 15.53
CA ASP A 40 13.53 -7.58 15.46
C ASP A 40 14.28 -7.12 14.20
N LYS A 41 13.67 -6.30 13.35
CA LYS A 41 14.19 -5.90 12.05
C LYS A 41 13.81 -4.44 11.79
N ASN A 42 14.75 -3.64 11.31
CA ASN A 42 14.44 -2.29 10.84
C ASN A 42 13.73 -2.39 9.49
N LEU A 43 12.38 -2.42 9.51
CA LEU A 43 11.52 -2.46 8.33
C LEU A 43 10.91 -1.07 8.09
N ASP A 44 11.76 -0.09 7.77
CA ASP A 44 11.34 1.29 7.54
C ASP A 44 10.82 1.48 6.12
N VAL A 45 11.38 0.74 5.14
CA VAL A 45 11.02 0.79 3.72
C VAL A 45 10.35 -0.51 3.31
N ILE A 46 9.05 -0.45 3.00
CA ILE A 46 8.25 -1.61 2.64
C ILE A 46 7.67 -1.43 1.23
N ALA A 47 8.12 -2.26 0.29
CA ALA A 47 7.56 -2.31 -1.05
C ALA A 47 6.31 -3.20 -1.10
N ILE A 48 5.36 -2.85 -1.97
CA ILE A 48 4.13 -3.62 -2.17
C ILE A 48 3.98 -3.91 -3.65
N THR A 49 3.84 -5.19 -3.99
CA THR A 49 3.70 -5.68 -5.35
C THR A 49 2.57 -6.69 -5.47
N SER A 50 2.32 -7.18 -6.68
CA SER A 50 1.34 -8.23 -6.98
C SER A 50 1.83 -9.15 -8.09
N SER A 51 1.10 -10.24 -8.34
CA SER A 51 1.40 -11.15 -9.45
C SER A 51 1.00 -10.55 -10.79
N ARG A 52 -0.19 -9.89 -10.84
CA ARG A 52 -0.79 -9.29 -12.03
C ARG A 52 -1.32 -7.89 -11.76
N GLN A 53 -1.76 -7.22 -12.80
CA GLN A 53 -2.47 -5.94 -12.69
C GLN A 53 -3.84 -6.14 -12.04
N ASN A 54 -4.37 -5.06 -11.46
CA ASN A 54 -5.72 -4.99 -10.86
C ASN A 54 -5.96 -5.88 -9.62
N GLU A 55 -4.94 -6.45 -9.00
CA GLU A 55 -5.08 -7.15 -7.71
C GLU A 55 -5.30 -6.20 -6.52
N GLY A 56 -5.22 -4.89 -6.74
CA GLY A 56 -5.53 -3.86 -5.74
C GLY A 56 -4.34 -3.39 -4.91
N LYS A 57 -3.09 -3.65 -5.34
CA LYS A 57 -1.86 -3.22 -4.64
C LYS A 57 -1.88 -1.75 -4.24
N SER A 58 -2.16 -0.82 -5.16
CA SER A 58 -2.18 0.62 -4.88
C SER A 58 -3.29 1.02 -3.90
N THR A 59 -4.42 0.32 -3.91
CA THR A 59 -5.49 0.47 -2.90
C THR A 59 -4.99 0.02 -1.53
N ILE A 60 -4.28 -1.12 -1.47
CA ILE A 60 -3.69 -1.65 -0.23
C ILE A 60 -2.63 -0.67 0.31
N VAL A 61 -1.67 -0.23 -0.52
CA VAL A 61 -0.65 0.76 -0.13
C VAL A 61 -1.29 2.00 0.47
N SER A 62 -2.29 2.57 -0.23
CA SER A 62 -2.95 3.80 0.19
C SER A 62 -3.66 3.66 1.53
N ASN A 63 -4.36 2.54 1.77
CA ASN A 63 -5.06 2.30 3.03
C ASN A 63 -4.09 1.94 4.17
N ILE A 64 -3.02 1.18 3.90
CA ILE A 64 -1.96 0.90 4.88
C ILE A 64 -1.29 2.21 5.29
N GLY A 65 -0.84 3.03 4.33
CA GLY A 65 -0.24 4.32 4.66
C GLY A 65 -1.17 5.23 5.45
N ALA A 66 -2.47 5.27 5.12
CA ALA A 66 -3.45 6.06 5.84
C ALA A 66 -3.63 5.57 7.30
N ILE A 67 -3.63 4.25 7.54
CA ILE A 67 -3.80 3.71 8.91
C ILE A 67 -2.52 3.86 9.74
N PHE A 68 -1.33 3.82 9.11
CA PHE A 68 -0.06 4.14 9.75
C PHE A 68 0.05 5.64 10.07
N GLY A 69 -0.43 6.52 9.19
CA GLY A 69 -0.46 7.97 9.40
C GLY A 69 -1.35 8.44 10.55
N ASN A 70 -2.18 7.54 11.12
CA ASN A 70 -2.93 7.78 12.35
C ASN A 70 -2.13 7.43 13.63
N LEU A 71 -0.92 6.89 13.51
CA LEU A 71 -0.03 6.66 14.64
C LEU A 71 0.51 8.00 15.16
N GLU A 72 0.53 8.16 16.48
CA GLU A 72 1.13 9.32 17.10
C GLU A 72 2.65 9.31 16.91
N ASN A 73 3.23 10.48 16.67
CA ASN A 73 4.67 10.71 16.54
C ASN A 73 5.36 9.82 15.48
N LYS A 74 4.63 9.45 14.42
CA LYS A 74 5.18 8.71 13.27
C LYS A 74 4.92 9.49 11.99
N ASN A 75 5.97 9.70 11.19
CA ASN A 75 5.90 10.30 9.86
C ASN A 75 5.89 9.20 8.81
N ILE A 76 4.93 9.24 7.89
CA ILE A 76 4.72 8.22 6.88
C ILE A 76 4.85 8.85 5.49
N LEU A 77 5.55 8.16 4.60
CA LEU A 77 5.64 8.51 3.19
C LEU A 77 5.11 7.36 2.33
N ILE A 78 4.28 7.68 1.36
CA ILE A 78 3.98 6.77 0.24
C ILE A 78 4.69 7.29 -0.99
N ILE A 79 5.37 6.40 -1.72
CA ILE A 79 6.03 6.70 -3.00
C ILE A 79 5.37 5.86 -4.10
N ASP A 80 4.88 6.50 -5.16
CA ASP A 80 4.34 5.82 -6.35
C ASP A 80 5.49 5.48 -7.31
N CYS A 81 5.97 4.24 -7.25
CA CYS A 81 6.98 3.67 -8.15
C CYS A 81 6.37 2.80 -9.26
N ASP A 82 5.04 2.74 -9.40
CA ASP A 82 4.42 2.20 -10.62
C ASP A 82 4.49 3.26 -11.73
N LEU A 83 5.73 3.54 -12.20
CA LEU A 83 6.01 4.54 -13.20
C LEU A 83 5.34 4.25 -14.55
N ARG A 84 4.82 3.02 -14.74
CA ARG A 84 4.13 2.59 -15.95
C ARG A 84 2.63 2.88 -15.91
N ASN A 85 2.01 2.75 -14.75
CA ASN A 85 0.58 2.99 -14.57
C ASN A 85 0.29 3.62 -13.18
N PRO A 86 0.74 4.86 -12.96
CA PRO A 86 0.63 5.52 -11.66
C PRO A 86 -0.83 5.69 -11.24
N SER A 87 -1.10 5.47 -9.96
CA SER A 87 -2.47 5.49 -9.45
C SER A 87 -2.64 6.12 -8.07
N ILE A 88 -1.58 6.29 -7.30
CA ILE A 88 -1.61 6.85 -5.94
C ILE A 88 -2.19 8.27 -5.94
N HIS A 89 -1.86 9.10 -6.93
CA HIS A 89 -2.42 10.45 -7.07
C HIS A 89 -3.96 10.45 -7.10
N ARG A 90 -4.59 9.45 -7.74
CA ARG A 90 -6.06 9.31 -7.79
C ARG A 90 -6.63 8.91 -6.45
N MET A 91 -5.94 8.04 -5.70
CA MET A 91 -6.38 7.56 -4.38
C MET A 91 -6.45 8.71 -3.36
N PHE A 92 -5.53 9.66 -3.46
CA PHE A 92 -5.46 10.81 -2.54
C PHE A 92 -6.06 12.09 -3.11
N GLY A 93 -6.46 12.10 -4.39
CA GLY A 93 -7.02 13.29 -5.05
C GLY A 93 -6.01 14.43 -5.20
N VAL A 94 -4.72 14.09 -5.38
CA VAL A 94 -3.62 15.04 -5.56
C VAL A 94 -3.16 15.09 -7.02
N SER A 95 -2.37 16.12 -7.37
CA SER A 95 -1.78 16.26 -8.71
C SER A 95 -0.70 15.21 -8.95
N ASN A 96 -0.52 14.82 -10.21
CA ASN A 96 0.62 14.01 -10.69
C ASN A 96 1.50 14.77 -11.69
N THR A 97 1.44 16.10 -11.70
CA THR A 97 2.22 16.92 -12.65
C THR A 97 3.70 16.92 -12.32
N LEU A 98 4.02 16.95 -11.02
CA LEU A 98 5.37 16.84 -10.46
C LEU A 98 5.40 15.65 -9.51
N GLY A 99 6.53 14.94 -9.46
CA GLY A 99 6.65 13.76 -8.61
C GLY A 99 8.07 13.20 -8.52
N LEU A 100 8.16 11.91 -8.28
CA LEU A 100 9.41 11.17 -8.08
C LEU A 100 10.40 11.38 -9.26
N THR A 101 9.90 11.32 -10.49
CA THR A 101 10.75 11.47 -11.68
C THR A 101 11.42 12.84 -11.72
N ASP A 102 10.70 13.91 -11.35
CA ASP A 102 11.26 15.27 -11.30
C ASP A 102 12.35 15.41 -10.24
N VAL A 103 12.17 14.75 -9.09
CA VAL A 103 13.17 14.71 -8.02
C VAL A 103 14.42 13.96 -8.50
N LEU A 104 14.26 12.79 -9.12
CA LEU A 104 15.39 11.94 -9.53
C LEU A 104 16.21 12.54 -10.66
N ILE A 105 15.59 13.25 -11.60
CA ILE A 105 16.33 13.98 -12.64
C ILE A 105 16.94 15.29 -12.13
N GLY A 106 16.54 15.76 -10.94
CA GLY A 106 17.04 16.98 -10.30
C GLY A 106 16.40 18.27 -10.80
N SER A 107 15.25 18.19 -11.49
CA SER A 107 14.51 19.36 -11.97
C SER A 107 13.73 20.07 -10.85
N LYS A 108 13.35 19.33 -9.80
CA LYS A 108 12.62 19.81 -8.64
C LYS A 108 13.15 19.17 -7.35
N SER A 109 13.00 19.90 -6.24
CA SER A 109 13.27 19.35 -4.90
C SER A 109 12.13 18.44 -4.44
N PHE A 110 12.41 17.55 -3.49
CA PHE A 110 11.39 16.71 -2.84
C PHE A 110 10.24 17.57 -2.27
N SER A 111 10.57 18.66 -1.59
CA SER A 111 9.58 19.56 -0.99
C SER A 111 8.62 20.23 -1.98
N GLN A 112 9.01 20.35 -3.25
CA GLN A 112 8.16 20.86 -4.33
C GLN A 112 7.24 19.80 -4.94
N CYS A 113 7.59 18.51 -4.78
CA CYS A 113 6.89 17.40 -5.42
C CYS A 113 6.00 16.60 -4.45
N VAL A 114 6.31 16.65 -3.14
CA VAL A 114 5.55 15.89 -2.13
C VAL A 114 4.23 16.57 -1.80
N HIS A 115 3.19 15.78 -1.61
CA HIS A 115 1.85 16.25 -1.25
C HIS A 115 1.51 15.89 0.21
N ASN A 116 0.96 16.86 0.94
CA ASN A 116 0.26 16.58 2.19
C ASN A 116 -1.08 15.93 1.88
N THR A 117 -1.54 15.05 2.77
CA THR A 117 -2.84 14.38 2.65
C THR A 117 -3.83 14.88 3.72
N LYS A 118 -5.03 14.33 3.69
CA LYS A 118 -6.01 14.54 4.78
C LYS A 118 -5.63 13.83 6.07
N VAL A 119 -4.69 12.91 6.03
CA VAL A 119 -4.13 12.20 7.20
C VAL A 119 -2.91 12.97 7.68
N LYS A 120 -2.94 13.45 8.91
CA LYS A 120 -1.98 14.43 9.46
C LYS A 120 -0.52 14.05 9.24
N ASN A 121 -0.16 12.80 9.48
CA ASN A 121 1.22 12.32 9.47
C ASN A 121 1.56 11.54 8.18
N LEU A 122 0.75 11.66 7.13
CA LEU A 122 0.96 10.97 5.86
C LEU A 122 1.25 11.98 4.74
N LYS A 123 2.38 11.80 4.09
CA LYS A 123 2.74 12.47 2.83
C LYS A 123 2.76 11.48 1.68
N VAL A 124 2.56 11.98 0.48
CA VAL A 124 2.54 11.20 -0.75
C VAL A 124 3.45 11.84 -1.79
N LEU A 125 4.36 11.07 -2.35
CA LEU A 125 5.15 11.42 -3.52
C LEU A 125 4.58 10.64 -4.71
N THR A 126 3.96 11.36 -5.63
CA THR A 126 3.40 10.78 -6.86
C THR A 126 4.52 10.52 -7.88
N THR A 127 4.22 9.84 -8.98
CA THR A 127 5.19 9.53 -10.01
C THR A 127 5.76 10.77 -10.70
N GLY A 128 4.91 11.76 -11.00
CA GLY A 128 5.23 12.85 -11.92
C GLY A 128 5.07 12.41 -13.38
N ASN A 129 5.91 12.94 -14.27
CA ASN A 129 5.92 12.55 -15.67
C ASN A 129 6.39 11.10 -15.85
N ILE A 130 5.69 10.36 -16.70
CA ILE A 130 6.06 8.96 -17.01
C ILE A 130 7.33 8.97 -17.86
N PRO A 131 8.43 8.33 -17.41
CA PRO A 131 9.67 8.29 -18.17
C PRO A 131 9.65 7.18 -19.24
N ASP A 132 10.51 7.33 -20.27
CA ASP A 132 10.65 6.32 -21.33
C ASP A 132 11.24 5.00 -20.81
N ASN A 133 12.11 5.07 -19.77
CA ASN A 133 12.86 3.95 -19.21
C ASN A 133 12.67 3.78 -17.69
N PRO A 134 11.47 3.37 -17.24
CA PRO A 134 11.13 3.26 -15.82
C PRO A 134 12.12 2.41 -15.00
N ALA A 135 12.51 1.24 -15.52
CA ALA A 135 13.39 0.32 -14.81
C ALA A 135 14.80 0.91 -14.55
N GLU A 136 15.34 1.68 -15.49
CA GLU A 136 16.65 2.32 -15.32
C GLU A 136 16.61 3.42 -14.26
N ILE A 137 15.54 4.21 -14.25
CA ILE A 137 15.35 5.26 -13.25
C ILE A 137 15.24 4.65 -11.85
N LEU A 138 14.44 3.60 -11.70
CA LEU A 138 14.30 2.88 -10.41
C LEU A 138 15.60 2.19 -9.97
N ASN A 139 16.44 1.74 -10.92
CA ASN A 139 17.73 1.10 -10.62
C ASN A 139 18.89 2.08 -10.40
N SER A 140 18.64 3.37 -10.54
CA SER A 140 19.69 4.39 -10.44
C SER A 140 20.24 4.57 -9.02
N ASN A 141 21.50 4.99 -8.91
CA ASN A 141 22.09 5.37 -7.63
C ASN A 141 21.34 6.55 -6.99
N LYS A 142 20.79 7.45 -7.81
CA LYS A 142 19.96 8.56 -7.32
C LYS A 142 18.72 8.07 -6.58
N MET A 143 18.03 7.03 -7.09
CA MET A 143 16.88 6.45 -6.41
C MET A 143 17.28 5.83 -5.07
N ARG A 144 18.39 5.10 -5.02
CA ARG A 144 18.91 4.51 -3.76
C ARG A 144 19.25 5.58 -2.74
N SER A 145 20.02 6.60 -3.14
CA SER A 145 20.36 7.74 -2.26
C SER A 145 19.11 8.48 -1.80
N PHE A 146 18.13 8.68 -2.68
CA PHE A 146 16.87 9.32 -2.33
C PHE A 146 16.10 8.53 -1.25
N VAL A 147 15.98 7.21 -1.38
CA VAL A 147 15.33 6.38 -0.35
C VAL A 147 16.07 6.45 0.98
N GLU A 148 17.42 6.40 0.98
CA GLU A 148 18.23 6.52 2.19
C GLU A 148 18.07 7.91 2.86
N ASP A 149 17.90 8.97 2.09
CA ASP A 149 17.63 10.30 2.65
C ASP A 149 16.22 10.37 3.25
N MET A 150 15.23 9.74 2.61
CA MET A 150 13.86 9.69 3.15
C MET A 150 13.75 8.87 4.44
N LYS A 151 14.59 7.83 4.64
CA LYS A 151 14.67 7.09 5.92
C LYS A 151 15.07 7.97 7.11
N LYS A 152 15.73 9.11 6.89
CA LYS A 152 16.08 10.06 7.94
C LYS A 152 14.91 10.95 8.38
N GLU A 153 13.90 11.12 7.50
CA GLU A 153 12.76 12.03 7.71
C GLU A 153 11.45 11.29 8.05
N PHE A 154 11.34 10.02 7.63
CA PHE A 154 10.11 9.23 7.75
C PHE A 154 10.37 7.92 8.48
N ASP A 155 9.48 7.59 9.44
CA ASP A 155 9.54 6.35 10.21
C ASP A 155 9.10 5.13 9.39
N TYR A 156 8.21 5.34 8.40
CA TYR A 156 7.78 4.29 7.46
C TYR A 156 7.65 4.88 6.06
N ILE A 157 8.18 4.16 5.09
CA ILE A 157 8.09 4.45 3.66
C ILE A 157 7.42 3.27 2.97
N PHE A 158 6.23 3.48 2.43
CA PHE A 158 5.52 2.47 1.63
C PHE A 158 5.70 2.77 0.16
N ILE A 159 6.16 1.78 -0.62
CA ILE A 159 6.43 1.95 -2.04
C ILE A 159 5.42 1.12 -2.84
N ASP A 160 4.58 1.80 -3.65
CA ASP A 160 3.74 1.13 -4.65
C ASP A 160 4.57 0.77 -5.88
N THR A 161 4.54 -0.49 -6.31
CA THR A 161 5.32 -0.98 -7.45
C THR A 161 4.42 -1.64 -8.49
N PRO A 162 4.84 -1.75 -9.76
CA PRO A 162 4.11 -2.58 -10.72
C PRO A 162 4.17 -4.07 -10.34
N PRO A 163 3.30 -4.91 -10.95
CA PRO A 163 3.29 -6.34 -10.67
C PRO A 163 4.62 -7.01 -11.03
N ILE A 164 5.25 -7.70 -10.08
CA ILE A 164 6.50 -8.44 -10.32
C ILE A 164 6.32 -9.61 -11.30
N GLY A 165 5.09 -10.12 -11.42
CA GLY A 165 4.76 -11.14 -12.40
C GLY A 165 4.88 -10.67 -13.85
N VAL A 166 4.87 -9.36 -14.09
CA VAL A 166 4.84 -8.73 -15.44
C VAL A 166 6.18 -8.07 -15.78
N VAL A 167 6.76 -7.29 -14.83
CA VAL A 167 7.99 -6.50 -15.07
C VAL A 167 8.98 -6.65 -13.92
N SER A 168 10.24 -6.28 -14.15
CA SER A 168 11.32 -6.40 -13.16
C SER A 168 11.34 -5.28 -12.10
N ASP A 169 10.58 -4.24 -12.31
CA ASP A 169 10.63 -3.00 -11.52
C ASP A 169 10.49 -3.25 -10.02
N ALA A 170 9.52 -4.10 -9.61
CA ALA A 170 9.36 -4.47 -8.20
C ALA A 170 10.55 -5.23 -7.63
N GLY A 171 11.21 -6.07 -8.45
CA GLY A 171 12.46 -6.74 -8.09
C GLY A 171 13.60 -5.74 -7.88
N ILE A 172 13.70 -4.71 -8.71
CA ILE A 172 14.67 -3.63 -8.54
C ILE A 172 14.40 -2.88 -7.23
N VAL A 173 13.14 -2.47 -7.00
CA VAL A 173 12.74 -1.76 -5.78
C VAL A 173 13.03 -2.59 -4.53
N SER A 174 12.85 -3.91 -4.58
CA SER A 174 13.14 -4.80 -3.44
C SER A 174 14.61 -4.79 -3.00
N THR A 175 15.56 -4.38 -3.86
CA THR A 175 16.99 -4.34 -3.52
C THR A 175 17.38 -3.21 -2.57
N TYR A 176 16.52 -2.22 -2.39
CA TYR A 176 16.70 -1.11 -1.44
C TYR A 176 15.47 -0.91 -0.53
N SER A 177 14.61 -1.92 -0.47
CA SER A 177 13.52 -2.02 0.50
C SER A 177 13.89 -3.01 1.60
N ASP A 178 13.50 -2.73 2.83
CA ASP A 178 13.76 -3.62 3.98
C ASP A 178 12.83 -4.84 3.97
N GLY A 179 11.66 -4.71 3.34
CA GLY A 179 10.70 -5.79 3.13
C GLY A 179 9.80 -5.59 1.93
N ILE A 180 9.20 -6.69 1.46
CA ILE A 180 8.20 -6.64 0.40
C ILE A 180 6.95 -7.42 0.81
N ILE A 181 5.78 -6.86 0.49
CA ILE A 181 4.48 -7.50 0.69
C ILE A 181 3.91 -7.89 -0.68
N LEU A 182 3.47 -9.14 -0.80
CA LEU A 182 2.76 -9.63 -1.99
C LEU A 182 1.26 -9.47 -1.79
N VAL A 183 0.60 -8.74 -2.67
CA VAL A 183 -0.87 -8.66 -2.73
C VAL A 183 -1.37 -9.67 -3.76
N THR A 184 -2.38 -10.45 -3.40
CA THR A 184 -3.09 -11.35 -4.31
C THR A 184 -4.59 -11.17 -4.18
N ALA A 185 -5.33 -11.28 -5.29
CA ALA A 185 -6.78 -11.17 -5.31
C ALA A 185 -7.44 -12.56 -5.17
N SER A 186 -8.33 -12.69 -4.18
CA SER A 186 -9.10 -13.92 -3.95
C SER A 186 -9.96 -14.25 -5.17
N ASN A 187 -10.00 -15.54 -5.54
CA ASN A 187 -10.78 -16.09 -6.65
C ASN A 187 -10.47 -15.52 -8.05
N GLU A 188 -9.43 -14.64 -8.18
CA GLU A 188 -9.03 -14.06 -9.46
C GLU A 188 -7.68 -14.57 -9.95
N ILE A 189 -6.85 -15.10 -9.07
CA ILE A 189 -5.47 -15.51 -9.36
C ILE A 189 -5.27 -16.98 -9.03
N ASP A 190 -4.76 -17.73 -10.00
CA ASP A 190 -4.39 -19.14 -9.83
C ASP A 190 -3.22 -19.28 -8.84
N GLU A 191 -3.30 -20.30 -7.98
CA GLU A 191 -2.30 -20.57 -6.94
C GLU A 191 -0.89 -20.78 -7.54
N ASN A 192 -0.79 -21.39 -8.71
CA ASN A 192 0.49 -21.61 -9.39
C ASN A 192 1.15 -20.29 -9.80
N ILE A 193 0.35 -19.28 -10.14
CA ILE A 193 0.85 -17.94 -10.46
C ILE A 193 1.41 -17.28 -9.21
N VAL A 194 0.73 -17.42 -8.07
CA VAL A 194 1.22 -16.90 -6.77
C VAL A 194 2.53 -17.61 -6.38
N LYS A 195 2.61 -18.93 -6.55
CA LYS A 195 3.83 -19.72 -6.31
C LYS A 195 4.98 -19.26 -7.22
N ALA A 196 4.72 -19.09 -8.52
CA ALA A 196 5.72 -18.60 -9.47
C ALA A 196 6.19 -17.18 -9.12
N THR A 197 5.27 -16.33 -8.66
CA THR A 197 5.59 -14.96 -8.19
C THR A 197 6.50 -14.98 -6.96
N LYS A 198 6.22 -15.84 -5.99
CA LYS A 198 7.07 -16.06 -4.81
C LYS A 198 8.48 -16.52 -5.22
N GLU A 199 8.60 -17.44 -6.18
CA GLU A 199 9.90 -17.88 -6.67
C GLU A 199 10.66 -16.76 -7.42
N ARG A 200 9.96 -15.86 -8.12
CA ARG A 200 10.60 -14.66 -8.71
C ARG A 200 11.15 -13.73 -7.62
N LEU A 201 10.40 -13.48 -6.54
CA LEU A 201 10.87 -12.69 -5.41
C LEU A 201 12.11 -13.31 -4.77
N LYS A 202 12.13 -14.62 -4.57
CA LYS A 202 13.29 -15.34 -4.05
C LYS A 202 14.53 -15.20 -4.96
N LYS A 203 14.38 -15.29 -6.28
CA LYS A 203 15.49 -15.16 -7.24
C LYS A 203 16.19 -13.81 -7.17
N VAL A 204 15.50 -12.75 -6.78
CA VAL A 204 16.07 -11.41 -6.57
C VAL A 204 16.45 -11.15 -5.10
N ASN A 205 16.44 -12.20 -4.26
CA ASN A 205 16.71 -12.12 -2.82
C ASN A 205 15.82 -11.11 -2.07
N ALA A 206 14.59 -10.89 -2.54
CA ALA A 206 13.66 -10.00 -1.88
C ALA A 206 13.23 -10.55 -0.51
N ASN A 207 13.25 -9.73 0.52
CA ASN A 207 12.76 -10.08 1.85
C ASN A 207 11.22 -10.06 1.86
N LEU A 208 10.58 -11.17 1.47
CA LEU A 208 9.11 -11.30 1.49
C LEU A 208 8.63 -11.43 2.95
N ILE A 209 8.06 -10.36 3.50
CA ILE A 209 7.58 -10.29 4.89
C ILE A 209 6.15 -10.79 5.08
N GLY A 210 5.36 -10.89 4.01
CA GLY A 210 3.99 -11.38 4.09
C GLY A 210 3.22 -11.31 2.78
N CYS A 211 1.98 -11.82 2.85
CA CYS A 211 1.02 -11.75 1.75
C CYS A 211 -0.29 -11.16 2.26
N ILE A 212 -0.93 -10.32 1.44
CA ILE A 212 -2.27 -9.78 1.71
C ILE A 212 -3.23 -10.34 0.68
N LEU A 213 -4.22 -11.12 1.15
CA LEU A 213 -5.34 -11.59 0.33
C LEU A 213 -6.37 -10.46 0.22
N ASN A 214 -6.50 -9.90 -0.97
CA ASN A 214 -7.44 -8.84 -1.28
C ASN A 214 -8.70 -9.37 -1.97
N LYS A 215 -9.76 -8.56 -2.05
CA LYS A 215 -11.04 -8.89 -2.69
C LYS A 215 -11.71 -10.15 -2.12
N PHE A 216 -11.41 -10.49 -0.88
CA PHE A 216 -11.99 -11.66 -0.24
C PHE A 216 -13.48 -11.44 0.04
N ASP A 217 -14.35 -12.35 -0.44
CA ASP A 217 -15.78 -12.32 -0.15
C ASP A 217 -16.11 -13.15 1.09
N TYR A 218 -16.36 -12.45 2.19
CA TYR A 218 -16.72 -13.06 3.48
C TYR A 218 -18.06 -13.82 3.45
N LYS A 219 -18.92 -13.57 2.45
CA LYS A 219 -20.23 -14.24 2.37
C LYS A 219 -20.13 -15.66 1.82
N GLU A 220 -19.11 -15.93 1.01
CA GLU A 220 -18.88 -17.25 0.43
C GLU A 220 -18.16 -18.21 1.38
N HIS A 221 -17.58 -17.72 2.48
CA HIS A 221 -16.76 -18.51 3.39
C HIS A 221 -17.30 -18.47 4.83
N ASN A 222 -18.27 -19.33 5.13
CA ASN A 222 -18.94 -19.47 6.44
C ASN A 222 -17.99 -19.76 7.61
N GLU A 223 -16.78 -20.24 7.38
CA GLU A 223 -15.80 -20.57 8.42
C GLU A 223 -15.24 -19.33 9.15
N TYR A 224 -15.27 -18.14 8.51
CA TYR A 224 -14.81 -16.89 9.13
C TYR A 224 -15.85 -16.20 10.02
N GLU A 225 -17.11 -16.62 10.01
CA GLU A 225 -18.11 -16.13 10.98
C GLU A 225 -17.72 -16.53 12.42
N TYR A 226 -17.03 -17.65 12.61
CA TYR A 226 -16.60 -18.14 13.91
C TYR A 226 -15.53 -17.25 14.56
N TYR A 227 -14.57 -16.71 13.80
CA TYR A 227 -13.56 -15.78 14.30
C TYR A 227 -14.11 -14.37 14.51
N GLY A 228 -15.05 -13.92 13.69
CA GLY A 228 -15.72 -12.61 13.86
C GLY A 228 -16.61 -12.55 15.09
N TYR A 229 -17.23 -13.65 15.48
CA TYR A 229 -18.14 -13.73 16.62
C TYR A 229 -17.42 -13.55 17.97
N TYR A 230 -16.19 -14.01 18.11
CA TYR A 230 -15.41 -13.88 19.34
C TYR A 230 -14.96 -12.44 19.63
N TYR A 231 -14.71 -11.62 18.61
CA TYR A 231 -14.29 -10.23 18.79
C TYR A 231 -15.44 -9.24 18.95
N TYR A 232 -16.66 -9.58 18.51
CA TYR A 232 -17.82 -8.69 18.58
C TYR A 232 -18.85 -9.05 19.68
N SER A 233 -18.65 -10.15 20.41
CA SER A 233 -19.60 -10.59 21.43
C SER A 233 -19.52 -9.84 22.77
N GLU A 234 -18.48 -9.06 23.05
CA GLU A 234 -18.40 -8.26 24.26
C GLU A 234 -19.30 -7.00 24.25
N ASP A 235 -19.59 -6.43 23.07
CA ASP A 235 -20.50 -5.26 22.97
C ASP A 235 -21.99 -5.63 22.76
N GLY A 236 -22.29 -6.90 22.44
CA GLY A 236 -23.64 -7.38 22.13
C GLY A 236 -24.55 -7.64 23.33
N ASN A 237 -24.01 -7.76 24.55
CA ASN A 237 -24.77 -8.20 25.72
C ASN A 237 -25.61 -7.11 26.42
N LYS A 238 -25.56 -5.86 25.96
CA LYS A 238 -26.38 -4.76 26.55
C LYS A 238 -27.72 -4.51 25.85
N ARG A 239 -28.06 -5.18 24.75
CA ARG A 239 -29.30 -4.92 23.99
C ARG A 239 -30.38 -6.02 24.08
N ARG A 240 -30.17 -7.14 24.78
CA ARG A 240 -31.16 -8.24 24.91
C ARG A 240 -32.02 -8.23 26.18
N LYS A 241 -31.89 -7.22 27.07
CA LYS A 241 -32.68 -7.13 28.30
C LYS A 241 -33.89 -6.17 28.26
N LYS A 242 -34.38 -5.74 27.09
CA LYS A 242 -35.55 -4.86 26.97
C LYS A 242 -36.61 -5.31 25.97
N LYS A 243 -36.90 -6.61 25.86
CA LYS A 243 -38.11 -7.09 25.19
C LYS A 243 -38.65 -8.35 25.86
N HIS A 244 -39.06 -8.24 27.11
CA HIS A 244 -40.07 -9.06 27.77
C HIS A 244 -40.50 -8.33 29.07
N LYS A 245 -41.44 -7.43 28.91
CA LYS A 245 -42.51 -7.09 29.87
C LYS A 245 -43.66 -6.56 29.05
#